data_bb8a987e4a8322bba61d1731e0c7f3a3
#
_entry.id   bb8a987e4a8322bba61d1731e0c7f3a3
#
_cell.length_a   1.000
_cell.length_b   1.000
_cell.length_c   1.000
_cell.angle_alpha   90.00
_cell.angle_beta   90.00
_cell.angle_gamma   90.00
#
_symmetry.space_group_name_H-M   'P 1'
#
loop_
_entity.id
_entity.type
_entity.pdbx_description
1 polymer ?
#
loop_
_entity_poly.entity_id
_entity_poly.type
_entity_poly.pdbx_seq_one_letter_code
_entity_poly.pdbx_strand_id
1 'polypeptide(L)'
;YDIILIDAYRGPFVPFHLLTKEFYQIVKDHLADGGVVAQNVEPSTMLFDSAVKTIASVFPELDFYRADGNIVTVAYAGPTRSAEDLAATARERDAAFGLRYSLSDMLAQRRRIQIDGGKVIDANAKILTDDFAPVETLKNIERHNRKLP
;
A
#
# COMPACT_ATOMS: atom_id res chain seq x y z
N TYR A 1 -17.39 -3.14 3.29
CA TYR A 1 -16.41 -3.53 4.31
C TYR A 1 -15.76 -2.30 4.92
N ASP A 2 -15.58 -2.31 6.24
CA ASP A 2 -14.84 -1.23 6.94
C ASP A 2 -13.34 -1.35 6.72
N ILE A 3 -12.84 -2.58 6.58
CA ILE A 3 -11.42 -2.88 6.34
C ILE A 3 -11.31 -4.00 5.31
N ILE A 4 -10.48 -3.79 4.30
CA ILE A 4 -10.07 -4.84 3.36
C ILE A 4 -8.56 -5.03 3.51
N LEU A 5 -8.12 -6.26 3.84
CA LEU A 5 -6.71 -6.62 3.96
C LEU A 5 -6.30 -7.46 2.75
N ILE A 6 -5.27 -7.03 2.04
CA ILE A 6 -4.73 -7.71 0.88
C ILE A 6 -3.30 -8.15 1.21
N ASP A 7 -3.14 -9.45 1.48
CA ASP A 7 -1.85 -10.09 1.73
C ASP A 7 -1.77 -11.36 0.89
N ALA A 8 -1.77 -11.17 -0.42
CA ALA A 8 -1.83 -12.26 -1.39
C ALA A 8 -0.52 -12.34 -2.17
N TYR A 9 0.24 -13.39 -1.89
CA TYR A 9 1.52 -13.64 -2.54
C TYR A 9 1.50 -14.99 -3.28
N ARG A 10 2.19 -15.01 -4.42
CA ARG A 10 2.55 -16.25 -5.12
C ARG A 10 4.08 -16.32 -5.20
N GLY A 11 4.68 -17.07 -4.28
CA GLY A 11 6.12 -16.99 -4.06
C GLY A 11 6.50 -15.59 -3.56
N PRO A 12 7.52 -14.92 -4.12
CA PRO A 12 7.93 -13.59 -3.68
C PRO A 12 7.10 -12.44 -4.30
N PHE A 13 6.06 -12.72 -5.07
CA PHE A 13 5.35 -11.71 -5.85
C PHE A 13 3.87 -11.63 -5.50
N VAL A 14 3.34 -10.41 -5.48
CA VAL A 14 1.90 -10.19 -5.56
C VAL A 14 1.46 -10.52 -6.99
N PRO A 15 0.42 -11.35 -7.19
CA PRO A 15 -0.15 -11.58 -8.52
C PRO A 15 -0.54 -10.25 -9.17
N PHE A 16 -0.09 -10.01 -10.41
CA PHE A 16 -0.21 -8.70 -11.03
C PHE A 16 -1.67 -8.19 -11.13
N HIS A 17 -2.63 -9.10 -11.34
CA HIS A 17 -4.05 -8.75 -11.41
C HIS A 17 -4.63 -8.22 -10.09
N LEU A 18 -3.88 -8.33 -8.98
CA LEU A 18 -4.19 -7.70 -7.69
C LEU A 18 -3.45 -6.36 -7.51
N LEU A 19 -2.86 -5.83 -8.58
CA LEU A 19 -2.15 -4.56 -8.62
C LEU A 19 -2.72 -3.61 -9.70
N THR A 20 -3.78 -4.02 -10.40
CA THR A 20 -4.37 -3.25 -11.50
C THR A 20 -5.35 -2.19 -11.00
N LYS A 21 -5.57 -1.17 -11.82
CA LYS A 21 -6.53 -0.10 -11.53
C LYS A 21 -7.94 -0.65 -11.38
N GLU A 22 -8.31 -1.61 -12.23
CA GLU A 22 -9.61 -2.27 -12.22
C GLU A 22 -9.82 -3.02 -10.91
N PHE A 23 -8.81 -3.76 -10.45
CA PHE A 23 -8.86 -4.43 -9.16
C PHE A 23 -9.07 -3.43 -8.00
N TYR A 24 -8.28 -2.35 -7.95
CA TYR A 24 -8.44 -1.34 -6.89
C TYR A 24 -9.77 -0.60 -6.97
N GLN A 25 -10.35 -0.44 -8.16
CA GLN A 25 -11.69 0.11 -8.28
C GLN A 25 -12.74 -0.83 -7.66
N ILE A 26 -12.65 -2.13 -7.93
CA ILE A 26 -13.50 -3.15 -7.29
C ILE A 26 -13.34 -3.09 -5.77
N VAL A 27 -12.11 -3.02 -5.26
CA VAL A 27 -11.84 -2.90 -3.83
C VAL A 27 -12.51 -1.66 -3.24
N LYS A 28 -12.37 -0.50 -3.91
CA LYS A 28 -12.97 0.77 -3.49
C LYS A 28 -14.50 0.70 -3.45
N ASP A 29 -15.12 0.09 -4.45
CA ASP A 29 -16.57 -0.04 -4.56
C ASP A 29 -17.17 -0.95 -3.46
N HIS A 30 -16.33 -1.77 -2.81
CA HIS A 30 -16.72 -2.64 -1.71
C HIS A 30 -16.37 -2.07 -0.31
N LEU A 31 -15.70 -0.92 -0.25
CA LEU A 31 -15.47 -0.23 1.02
C LEU A 31 -16.71 0.53 1.48
N ALA A 32 -16.99 0.46 2.77
CA ALA A 32 -17.95 1.34 3.42
C ALA A 32 -17.41 2.78 3.50
N ASP A 33 -18.29 3.73 3.78
CA ASP A 33 -17.89 5.13 4.02
C ASP A 33 -16.86 5.20 5.17
N GLY A 34 -15.72 5.80 4.88
CA GLY A 34 -14.58 5.86 5.81
C GLY A 34 -13.80 4.56 5.96
N GLY A 35 -14.12 3.54 5.17
CA GLY A 35 -13.38 2.28 5.11
C GLY A 35 -11.96 2.44 4.56
N VAL A 36 -11.11 1.48 4.87
CA VAL A 36 -9.71 1.47 4.47
C VAL A 36 -9.31 0.15 3.81
N VAL A 37 -8.40 0.21 2.86
CA VAL A 37 -7.72 -0.97 2.34
C VAL A 37 -6.25 -0.93 2.76
N ALA A 38 -5.76 -2.05 3.29
CA ALA A 38 -4.35 -2.24 3.59
C ALA A 38 -3.78 -3.36 2.74
N GLN A 39 -2.68 -3.09 2.05
CA GLN A 39 -2.00 -4.07 1.22
C GLN A 39 -0.52 -4.15 1.56
N ASN A 40 -0.04 -5.37 1.74
CA ASN A 40 1.38 -5.64 1.84
C ASN A 40 2.01 -5.61 0.45
N VAL A 41 3.01 -4.75 0.25
CA VAL A 41 3.71 -4.58 -1.04
C VAL A 41 5.21 -4.73 -0.81
N GLU A 42 5.84 -5.61 -1.58
CA GLU A 42 7.28 -5.85 -1.54
C GLU A 42 8.04 -4.71 -2.25
N PRO A 43 8.84 -3.90 -1.52
CA PRO A 43 9.49 -2.72 -2.09
C PRO A 43 10.65 -3.05 -3.03
N SER A 44 11.20 -4.26 -2.97
CA SER A 44 12.32 -4.69 -3.83
C SER A 44 11.89 -5.11 -5.23
N THR A 45 10.58 -5.16 -5.50
CA THR A 45 10.08 -5.55 -6.82
C THR A 45 10.11 -4.39 -7.81
N MET A 46 10.37 -4.68 -9.09
CA MET A 46 10.31 -3.70 -10.18
C MET A 46 8.90 -3.08 -10.36
N LEU A 47 7.87 -3.72 -9.82
CA LEU A 47 6.48 -3.25 -9.92
C LEU A 47 6.09 -2.34 -8.76
N PHE A 48 6.92 -2.17 -7.73
CA PHE A 48 6.58 -1.38 -6.55
C PHE A 48 6.08 0.02 -6.90
N ASP A 49 6.85 0.78 -7.69
CA ASP A 49 6.49 2.15 -8.06
C ASP A 49 5.21 2.19 -8.90
N SER A 50 5.04 1.24 -9.81
CA SER A 50 3.82 1.11 -10.61
C SER A 50 2.62 0.72 -9.75
N ALA A 51 2.77 -0.20 -8.79
CA ALA A 51 1.72 -0.57 -7.86
C ALA A 51 1.27 0.63 -7.02
N VAL A 52 2.22 1.35 -6.42
CA VAL A 52 1.93 2.56 -5.62
C VAL A 52 1.22 3.62 -6.47
N LYS A 53 1.70 3.88 -7.69
CA LYS A 53 1.08 4.84 -8.61
C LYS A 53 -0.34 4.41 -9.00
N THR A 54 -0.55 3.10 -9.14
CA THR A 54 -1.87 2.55 -9.48
C THR A 54 -2.85 2.70 -8.32
N ILE A 55 -2.45 2.36 -7.09
CA ILE A 55 -3.27 2.58 -5.89
C ILE A 55 -3.65 4.06 -5.78
N ALA A 56 -2.66 4.97 -5.92
CA ALA A 56 -2.87 6.41 -5.83
C ALA A 56 -3.78 6.97 -6.93
N SER A 57 -3.88 6.31 -8.09
CA SER A 57 -4.81 6.72 -9.15
C SER A 57 -6.29 6.44 -8.81
N VAL A 58 -6.55 5.59 -7.81
CA VAL A 58 -7.90 5.19 -7.38
C VAL A 58 -8.26 5.81 -6.02
N PHE A 59 -7.30 5.84 -5.11
CA PHE A 59 -7.49 6.37 -3.76
C PHE A 59 -6.78 7.70 -3.59
N PRO A 60 -7.48 8.76 -3.14
CA PRO A 60 -6.87 10.09 -2.96
C PRO A 60 -5.88 10.14 -1.80
N GLU A 61 -6.06 9.27 -0.81
CA GLU A 61 -5.22 9.23 0.39
C GLU A 61 -4.46 7.89 0.47
N LEU A 62 -3.16 7.98 0.69
CA LEU A 62 -2.27 6.82 0.76
C LEU A 62 -1.18 7.04 1.81
N ASP A 63 -1.18 6.17 2.80
CA ASP A 63 -0.16 6.12 3.86
C ASP A 63 0.69 4.85 3.72
N PHE A 64 1.92 4.92 4.18
CA PHE A 64 2.87 3.82 4.14
C PHE A 64 3.36 3.51 5.55
N TYR A 65 3.37 2.24 5.88
CA TYR A 65 3.92 1.73 7.13
C TYR A 65 5.06 0.78 6.82
N ARG A 66 6.24 1.11 7.31
CA ARG A 66 7.42 0.28 7.11
C ARG A 66 7.39 -0.87 8.12
N ALA A 67 7.48 -2.09 7.62
CA ALA A 67 7.73 -3.30 8.40
C ALA A 67 9.06 -3.92 7.93
N ASP A 68 9.60 -4.87 8.68
CA ASP A 68 10.88 -5.51 8.33
C ASP A 68 10.81 -6.17 6.95
N GLY A 69 11.47 -5.54 5.98
CA GLY A 69 11.52 -6.01 4.58
C GLY A 69 10.32 -5.66 3.70
N ASN A 70 9.20 -5.23 4.29
CA ASN A 70 7.96 -4.94 3.58
C ASN A 70 7.47 -3.51 3.80
N ILE A 71 6.54 -3.08 2.95
CA ILE A 71 5.77 -1.84 3.12
C ILE A 71 4.29 -2.20 3.08
N VAL A 72 3.57 -1.83 4.13
CA VAL A 72 2.11 -1.87 4.13
C VAL A 72 1.59 -0.54 3.64
N THR A 73 0.86 -0.54 2.53
CA THR A 73 0.13 0.61 2.04
C THR A 73 -1.26 0.63 2.68
N VAL A 74 -1.70 1.80 3.15
CA VAL A 74 -3.06 2.01 3.67
C VAL A 74 -3.70 3.11 2.83
N ALA A 75 -4.70 2.74 2.04
CA ALA A 75 -5.40 3.65 1.15
C ALA A 75 -6.86 3.86 1.57
N TYR A 76 -7.38 5.07 1.38
CA TYR A 76 -8.75 5.41 1.76
C TYR A 76 -9.28 6.60 0.94
N ALA A 77 -10.60 6.77 0.92
CA ALA A 77 -11.30 7.81 0.18
C ALA A 77 -11.92 8.90 1.09
N GLY A 78 -11.56 8.93 2.35
CA GLY A 78 -12.04 9.93 3.31
C GLY A 78 -11.16 11.17 3.37
N PRO A 79 -11.48 12.10 4.28
CA PRO A 79 -10.64 13.28 4.50
C PRO A 79 -9.27 12.88 5.03
N THR A 80 -8.25 13.64 4.63
CA THR A 80 -6.90 13.50 5.14
C THR A 80 -6.87 13.56 6.67
N ARG A 81 -6.32 12.54 7.31
CA ARG A 81 -6.16 12.51 8.76
C ARG A 81 -4.84 13.13 9.17
N SER A 82 -4.89 14.11 10.06
CA SER A 82 -3.67 14.72 10.59
C SER A 82 -2.87 13.70 11.42
N ALA A 83 -1.55 13.92 11.53
CA ALA A 83 -0.73 13.09 12.40
C ALA A 83 -1.13 13.22 13.87
N GLU A 84 -1.62 14.40 14.26
CA GLU A 84 -2.08 14.69 15.62
C GLU A 84 -3.36 13.94 15.95
N ASP A 85 -4.37 13.96 15.06
CA ASP A 85 -5.62 13.23 15.25
C ASP A 85 -5.40 11.72 15.34
N LEU A 86 -4.53 11.18 14.47
CA LEU A 86 -4.18 9.76 14.51
C LEU A 86 -3.46 9.41 15.80
N ALA A 87 -2.53 10.25 16.27
CA ALA A 87 -1.82 10.02 17.52
C ALA A 87 -2.77 10.11 18.75
N ALA A 88 -3.72 11.03 18.74
CA ALA A 88 -4.73 11.13 19.80
C ALA A 88 -5.61 9.89 19.82
N THR A 89 -6.13 9.46 18.66
CA THR A 89 -6.94 8.25 18.54
C THR A 89 -6.16 6.99 18.94
N ALA A 90 -4.90 6.88 18.56
CA ALA A 90 -4.06 5.72 18.92
C ALA A 90 -3.89 5.61 20.44
N ARG A 91 -3.58 6.71 21.12
CA ARG A 91 -3.47 6.73 22.60
C ARG A 91 -4.77 6.35 23.29
N GLU A 92 -5.90 6.87 22.80
CA GLU A 92 -7.23 6.53 23.32
C GLU A 92 -7.50 5.02 23.19
N ARG A 93 -7.22 4.46 21.99
CA ARG A 93 -7.46 3.03 21.73
C ARG A 93 -6.49 2.12 22.48
N ASP A 94 -5.21 2.49 22.57
CA ASP A 94 -4.23 1.77 23.40
C ASP A 94 -4.71 1.67 24.87
N ALA A 95 -5.22 2.78 25.42
CA ALA A 95 -5.72 2.80 26.79
C ALA A 95 -7.02 2.00 26.98
N ALA A 96 -7.91 2.02 25.96
CA ALA A 96 -9.22 1.39 26.06
C ALA A 96 -9.19 -0.14 25.88
N PHE A 97 -8.30 -0.65 25.01
CA PHE A 97 -8.39 -2.04 24.55
C PHE A 97 -7.27 -2.96 25.05
N GLY A 98 -6.20 -2.42 25.67
CA GLY A 98 -5.07 -3.23 26.14
C GLY A 98 -4.48 -4.10 25.04
N LEU A 99 -4.27 -3.53 23.87
CA LEU A 99 -3.81 -4.25 22.68
C LEU A 99 -2.42 -4.87 22.92
N ARG A 100 -2.16 -6.01 22.29
CA ARG A 100 -0.85 -6.68 22.37
C ARG A 100 0.28 -5.80 21.82
N TYR A 101 -0.02 -4.96 20.85
CA TYR A 101 0.91 -4.01 20.24
C TYR A 101 0.36 -2.60 20.38
N SER A 102 1.22 -1.64 20.73
CA SER A 102 0.85 -0.24 20.83
C SER A 102 0.58 0.35 19.45
N LEU A 103 -0.60 0.92 19.26
CA LEU A 103 -0.94 1.67 18.06
C LEU A 103 -0.08 2.94 17.93
N SER A 104 0.28 3.55 19.07
CA SER A 104 1.16 4.71 19.11
C SER A 104 2.57 4.39 18.56
N ASP A 105 3.11 3.22 18.90
CA ASP A 105 4.40 2.75 18.38
C ASP A 105 4.31 2.41 16.89
N MET A 106 3.20 1.82 16.46
CA MET A 106 2.96 1.51 15.04
C MET A 106 2.85 2.79 14.20
N LEU A 107 2.24 3.85 14.72
CA LEU A 107 2.17 5.14 14.03
C LEU A 107 3.55 5.77 13.80
N ALA A 108 4.55 5.49 14.64
CA ALA A 108 5.92 5.96 14.43
C ALA A 108 6.54 5.42 13.13
N GLN A 109 6.03 4.30 12.62
CA GLN A 109 6.45 3.70 11.34
C GLN A 109 5.75 4.32 10.11
N ARG A 110 4.73 5.16 10.33
CA ARG A 110 3.98 5.81 9.25
C ARG A 110 4.87 6.75 8.47
N ARG A 111 4.78 6.68 7.15
CA ARG A 111 5.38 7.63 6.21
C ARG A 111 4.32 8.06 5.21
N ARG A 112 4.24 9.35 4.93
CA ARG A 112 3.48 9.86 3.79
C ARG A 112 4.42 9.97 2.60
N ILE A 113 4.07 9.31 1.51
CA ILE A 113 4.77 9.47 0.25
C ILE A 113 4.01 10.53 -0.55
N GLN A 114 4.65 11.67 -0.79
CA GLN A 114 4.15 12.64 -1.74
C GLN A 114 4.45 12.13 -3.15
N ILE A 115 3.39 11.85 -3.90
CA ILE A 115 3.51 11.27 -5.25
C ILE A 115 3.96 12.32 -6.26
N ASP A 116 3.64 13.60 -6.03
CA ASP A 116 4.02 14.74 -6.87
C ASP A 116 5.12 15.58 -6.18
N GLY A 117 6.39 15.29 -6.49
CA GLY A 117 7.52 16.15 -6.14
C GLY A 117 8.50 15.65 -5.09
N GLY A 118 8.23 14.60 -4.35
CA GLY A 118 9.22 13.89 -3.51
C GLY A 118 9.65 12.59 -4.17
N LYS A 119 10.91 12.44 -4.46
CA LYS A 119 11.60 11.34 -5.18
C LYS A 119 11.44 9.92 -4.62
N VAL A 120 10.25 9.47 -4.35
CA VAL A 120 10.02 8.14 -3.77
C VAL A 120 9.48 7.15 -4.80
N ILE A 121 8.94 7.64 -5.92
CA ILE A 121 8.39 6.82 -7.01
C ILE A 121 8.99 7.29 -8.31
N ASP A 122 9.39 6.35 -9.17
CA ASP A 122 9.83 6.67 -10.53
C ASP A 122 8.72 7.40 -11.28
N ALA A 123 9.01 8.62 -11.73
CA ALA A 123 8.06 9.43 -12.52
C ALA A 123 7.57 8.69 -13.78
N ASN A 124 8.37 7.78 -14.34
CA ASN A 124 8.05 6.98 -15.50
C ASN A 124 7.25 5.71 -15.18
N ALA A 125 7.03 5.41 -13.90
CA ALA A 125 6.20 4.27 -13.49
C ALA A 125 4.84 4.34 -14.18
N LYS A 126 4.33 3.19 -14.63
CA LYS A 126 3.06 3.09 -15.35
C LYS A 126 1.94 2.69 -14.40
N ILE A 127 0.75 3.20 -14.64
CA ILE A 127 -0.46 2.67 -14.03
C ILE A 127 -0.69 1.28 -14.63
N LEU A 128 -0.87 0.29 -13.77
CA LEU A 128 -1.16 -1.08 -14.18
C LEU A 128 -2.65 -1.23 -14.46
N THR A 129 -2.99 -1.88 -15.56
CA THR A 129 -4.36 -2.20 -15.97
C THR A 129 -4.45 -3.67 -16.34
N ASP A 130 -5.66 -4.23 -16.39
CA ASP A 130 -5.86 -5.64 -16.77
C ASP A 130 -5.37 -5.91 -18.21
N ASP A 131 -5.45 -4.92 -19.09
CA ASP A 131 -4.96 -5.01 -20.47
C ASP A 131 -3.45 -4.80 -20.58
N PHE A 132 -2.82 -4.21 -19.58
CA PHE A 132 -1.38 -3.94 -19.53
C PHE A 132 -0.74 -4.75 -18.42
N ALA A 133 -0.55 -6.03 -18.71
CA ALA A 133 0.19 -6.93 -17.84
C ALA A 133 1.64 -7.04 -18.34
N PRO A 134 2.64 -6.58 -17.59
CA PRO A 134 4.05 -6.80 -17.93
C PRO A 134 4.48 -8.25 -17.64
N VAL A 135 3.75 -9.23 -18.20
CA VAL A 135 3.97 -10.68 -17.93
C VAL A 135 5.39 -11.11 -18.34
N GLU A 136 5.95 -10.47 -19.37
CA GLU A 136 7.34 -10.72 -19.78
C GLU A 136 8.36 -10.14 -18.79
N THR A 137 7.97 -9.15 -18.00
CA THR A 137 8.83 -8.56 -16.98
C THR A 137 9.00 -9.49 -15.77
N LEU A 138 8.07 -10.44 -15.54
CA LEU A 138 8.16 -11.40 -14.44
C LEU A 138 9.41 -12.27 -14.53
N LYS A 139 9.84 -12.69 -15.73
CA LYS A 139 11.09 -13.43 -15.92
C LYS A 139 12.34 -12.60 -15.61
N ASN A 140 12.28 -11.28 -15.85
CA ASN A 140 13.35 -10.36 -15.53
C ASN A 140 13.35 -9.96 -14.04
N ILE A 141 12.19 -9.93 -13.39
CA ILE A 141 12.02 -9.68 -11.96
C ILE A 141 12.72 -10.77 -11.15
N GLU A 142 12.55 -12.05 -11.49
CA GLU A 142 13.27 -13.15 -10.82
C GLU A 142 14.80 -12.99 -10.91
N ARG A 143 15.31 -12.53 -12.04
CA ARG A 143 16.75 -12.25 -12.22
C ARG A 143 17.22 -11.05 -11.42
N HIS A 144 16.37 -10.02 -11.28
CA HIS A 144 16.67 -8.81 -10.52
C HIS A 144 16.74 -9.12 -9.02
N ASN A 145 15.75 -9.82 -8.50
CA ASN A 145 15.67 -10.18 -7.08
C ASN A 145 16.76 -11.16 -6.62
N ARG A 146 17.32 -11.97 -7.54
CA ARG A 146 18.47 -12.83 -7.23
C ARG A 146 19.81 -12.08 -7.12
N LYS A 147 19.86 -10.80 -7.47
CA LYS A 147 21.07 -9.97 -7.45
C LYS A 147 21.15 -9.02 -6.26
N LEU A 148 20.12 -8.98 -5.41
CA LEU A 148 20.17 -8.22 -4.18
C LEU A 148 20.85 -9.07 -3.11
N PRO A 149 21.94 -8.57 -2.47
CA PRO A 149 22.65 -9.27 -1.41
C PRO A 149 21.81 -9.39 -0.14
#